data_d53d645b5a0c8373c564f93fe81707b1
#
_entry.id   d53d645b5a0c8373c564f93fe81707b1
#
_cell.length_a   1.000
_cell.length_b   1.000
_cell.length_c   1.000
_cell.angle_alpha   90.00
_cell.angle_beta   90.00
_cell.angle_gamma   90.00
#
_symmetry.space_group_name_H-M   'P 1'
#
loop_
_entity.id
_entity.type
_entity.pdbx_description
1 polymer ?
#
loop_
_entity_poly.entity_id
_entity_poly.type
_entity_poly.pdbx_seq_one_letter_code
_entity_poly.pdbx_strand_id
1 'polypeptide(L)'
;DPDIVFLDEPTAGLDVEGRISLHEYIRTLKGQGKTIILASHDMAEVESLCDSIAILKDGEIAFQGTVMELTEKIGKHYNIHIQTDKGTEHYQSDDIGNSLLAILKHYQEKNIIIHDVQVDRGSLEQHFLKIAKGE
;
A
#
# COMPACT_ATOMS: atom_id res chain seq x y z
N ASP A 1 -30.07 5.27 -15.13
CA ASP A 1 -28.81 4.56 -14.86
C ASP A 1 -27.64 5.26 -15.51
N PRO A 2 -26.88 6.08 -14.74
CA PRO A 2 -25.72 6.76 -15.31
C PRO A 2 -24.59 5.75 -15.60
N ASP A 3 -23.84 6.02 -16.66
CA ASP A 3 -22.68 5.21 -17.02
C ASP A 3 -21.47 5.56 -16.16
N ILE A 4 -21.44 6.78 -15.63
CA ILE A 4 -20.37 7.27 -14.77
C ILE A 4 -20.93 7.64 -13.41
N VAL A 5 -20.31 7.14 -12.36
CA VAL A 5 -20.71 7.40 -10.98
C VAL A 5 -19.56 8.06 -10.24
N PHE A 6 -19.80 9.20 -9.59
CA PHE A 6 -18.82 9.89 -8.76
C PHE A 6 -19.14 9.64 -7.29
N LEU A 7 -18.13 9.21 -6.53
CA LEU A 7 -18.26 8.98 -5.10
C LEU A 7 -17.15 9.75 -4.37
N ASP A 8 -17.55 10.62 -3.45
CA ASP A 8 -16.62 11.43 -2.67
C ASP A 8 -16.65 10.96 -1.22
N GLU A 9 -15.53 10.39 -0.77
CA GLU A 9 -15.38 9.84 0.57
C GLU A 9 -16.58 8.97 0.98
N PRO A 10 -16.94 7.95 0.15
CA PRO A 10 -18.21 7.25 0.33
C PRO A 10 -18.30 6.41 1.60
N THR A 11 -17.16 6.04 2.20
CA THR A 11 -17.17 5.22 3.41
C THR A 11 -16.97 6.03 4.68
N ALA A 12 -16.87 7.35 4.59
CA ALA A 12 -16.72 8.20 5.74
C ALA A 12 -17.90 8.04 6.70
N GLY A 13 -17.60 7.76 7.96
CA GLY A 13 -18.63 7.60 8.98
C GLY A 13 -19.30 6.24 9.04
N LEU A 14 -18.92 5.32 8.15
CA LEU A 14 -19.48 3.96 8.16
C LEU A 14 -18.69 3.05 9.09
N ASP A 15 -19.41 2.08 9.69
CA ASP A 15 -18.76 1.02 10.44
C ASP A 15 -18.15 -0.02 9.48
N VAL A 16 -17.53 -1.07 10.02
CA VAL A 16 -16.87 -2.10 9.21
C VAL A 16 -17.87 -2.80 8.28
N GLU A 17 -19.04 -3.17 8.79
CA GLU A 17 -20.05 -3.84 7.97
C GLU A 17 -20.57 -2.95 6.86
N GLY A 18 -20.82 -1.67 7.16
CA GLY A 18 -21.27 -0.72 6.17
C GLY A 18 -20.23 -0.48 5.07
N ARG A 19 -18.96 -0.44 5.46
CA ARG A 19 -17.87 -0.30 4.51
C ARG A 19 -17.80 -1.51 3.57
N ILE A 20 -17.86 -2.71 4.12
CA ILE A 20 -17.82 -3.95 3.32
C ILE A 20 -18.99 -3.98 2.34
N SER A 21 -20.19 -3.66 2.81
CA SER A 21 -21.38 -3.66 1.96
C SER A 21 -21.26 -2.66 0.82
N LEU A 22 -20.75 -1.47 1.10
CA LEU A 22 -20.56 -0.44 0.08
C LEU A 22 -19.51 -0.86 -0.93
N HIS A 23 -18.40 -1.45 -0.48
CA HIS A 23 -17.36 -1.94 -1.38
C HIS A 23 -17.89 -3.02 -2.31
N GLU A 24 -18.71 -3.93 -1.81
CA GLU A 24 -19.34 -4.97 -2.64
C GLU A 24 -20.29 -4.36 -3.68
N TYR A 25 -21.04 -3.35 -3.29
CA TYR A 25 -21.93 -2.63 -4.20
C TYR A 25 -21.15 -1.93 -5.32
N ILE A 26 -20.04 -1.30 -4.97
CA ILE A 26 -19.17 -0.65 -5.96
C ILE A 26 -18.62 -1.69 -6.94
N ARG A 27 -18.18 -2.85 -6.45
CA ARG A 27 -17.69 -3.92 -7.32
C ARG A 27 -18.78 -4.44 -8.23
N THR A 28 -20.02 -4.49 -7.75
CA THR A 28 -21.17 -4.91 -8.56
C THR A 28 -21.43 -3.92 -9.70
N LEU A 29 -21.40 -2.62 -9.42
CA LEU A 29 -21.57 -1.60 -10.45
C LEU A 29 -20.47 -1.69 -11.50
N LYS A 30 -19.26 -1.90 -11.06
CA LYS A 30 -18.11 -2.06 -11.94
C LYS A 30 -18.29 -3.28 -12.85
N GLY A 31 -18.77 -4.39 -12.28
CA GLY A 31 -19.07 -5.60 -13.05
C GLY A 31 -20.17 -5.41 -14.08
N GLN A 32 -21.01 -4.40 -13.91
CA GLN A 32 -22.05 -4.06 -14.87
C GLN A 32 -21.54 -3.13 -15.99
N GLY A 33 -20.25 -2.87 -16.03
CA GLY A 33 -19.65 -2.02 -17.05
C GLY A 33 -19.67 -0.53 -16.76
N LYS A 34 -20.05 -0.14 -15.55
CA LYS A 34 -20.07 1.26 -15.17
C LYS A 34 -18.67 1.76 -14.80
N THR A 35 -18.43 3.05 -15.09
CA THR A 35 -17.20 3.71 -14.69
C THR A 35 -17.42 4.41 -13.36
N ILE A 36 -16.57 4.16 -12.39
CA ILE A 36 -16.70 4.73 -11.07
C ILE A 36 -15.46 5.57 -10.76
N ILE A 37 -15.71 6.82 -10.39
CA ILE A 37 -14.66 7.75 -9.99
C ILE A 37 -14.81 7.94 -8.48
N LEU A 38 -13.78 7.54 -7.75
CA LEU A 38 -13.77 7.52 -6.30
C LEU A 38 -12.74 8.53 -5.78
N ALA A 39 -13.18 9.48 -4.98
CA ALA A 39 -12.28 10.37 -4.27
C ALA A 39 -12.17 9.89 -2.83
N SER A 40 -10.95 9.57 -2.40
CA SER A 40 -10.73 9.05 -1.06
C SER A 40 -9.29 9.35 -0.64
N HIS A 41 -9.09 9.53 0.67
CA HIS A 41 -7.75 9.58 1.25
C HIS A 41 -7.46 8.31 2.07
N ASP A 42 -8.38 7.36 2.06
CA ASP A 42 -8.15 6.05 2.66
C ASP A 42 -7.45 5.17 1.63
N MET A 43 -6.14 5.04 1.77
CA MET A 43 -5.32 4.34 0.78
C MET A 43 -5.64 2.85 0.71
N ALA A 44 -6.08 2.24 1.80
CA ALA A 44 -6.48 0.83 1.80
C ALA A 44 -7.71 0.63 0.92
N GLU A 45 -8.67 1.56 0.98
CA GLU A 45 -9.87 1.54 0.13
C GLU A 45 -9.50 1.72 -1.35
N VAL A 46 -8.62 2.68 -1.65
CA VAL A 46 -8.15 2.93 -3.01
C VAL A 46 -7.45 1.69 -3.57
N GLU A 47 -6.57 1.09 -2.78
CA GLU A 47 -5.84 -0.09 -3.20
C GLU A 47 -6.76 -1.27 -3.47
N SER A 48 -7.81 -1.43 -2.66
CA SER A 48 -8.77 -2.52 -2.78
C SER A 48 -9.73 -2.38 -3.96
N LEU A 49 -10.17 -1.16 -4.27
CA LEU A 49 -11.26 -0.91 -5.21
C LEU A 49 -10.82 -0.40 -6.58
N CYS A 50 -9.72 0.34 -6.65
CA CYS A 50 -9.38 1.08 -7.85
C CYS A 50 -8.49 0.29 -8.80
N ASP A 51 -8.78 0.41 -10.09
CA ASP A 51 -7.91 -0.16 -11.14
C ASP A 51 -6.77 0.79 -11.46
N SER A 52 -7.06 2.09 -11.49
CA SER A 52 -6.06 3.11 -11.69
C SER A 52 -6.30 4.26 -10.73
N ILE A 53 -5.26 5.02 -10.45
CA ILE A 53 -5.31 6.10 -9.49
C ILE A 53 -4.65 7.34 -10.05
N ALA A 54 -5.06 8.49 -9.50
CA ALA A 54 -4.39 9.75 -9.75
C ALA A 54 -4.17 10.42 -8.39
N ILE A 55 -2.96 10.85 -8.13
CA ILE A 55 -2.60 11.55 -6.90
C ILE A 55 -2.47 13.02 -7.18
N LEU A 56 -3.24 13.84 -6.46
CA LEU A 56 -3.22 15.28 -6.61
C LEU A 56 -2.35 15.91 -5.52
N LYS A 57 -1.52 16.85 -5.93
CA LYS A 57 -0.68 17.62 -5.03
C LYS A 57 -0.63 19.06 -5.53
N ASP A 58 -0.99 20.00 -4.65
CA ASP A 58 -0.95 21.44 -4.96
C ASP A 58 -1.69 21.78 -6.26
N GLY A 59 -2.85 21.13 -6.50
CA GLY A 59 -3.67 21.38 -7.66
C GLY A 59 -3.20 20.71 -8.94
N GLU A 60 -2.14 19.94 -8.89
CA GLU A 60 -1.60 19.25 -10.04
C GLU A 60 -1.58 17.73 -9.80
N ILE A 61 -1.57 16.97 -10.91
CA ILE A 61 -1.46 15.52 -10.83
C ILE A 61 0.00 15.14 -10.62
N ALA A 62 0.31 14.62 -9.42
CA ALA A 62 1.66 14.17 -9.09
C ALA A 62 1.95 12.77 -9.64
N PHE A 63 0.92 11.95 -9.79
CA PHE A 63 1.04 10.60 -10.33
C PHE A 63 -0.29 10.18 -10.95
N GLN A 64 -0.23 9.43 -12.03
CA GLN A 64 -1.39 8.81 -12.66
C GLN A 64 -0.98 7.47 -13.23
N GLY A 65 -1.72 6.42 -12.88
CA GLY A 65 -1.44 5.07 -13.35
C GLY A 65 -2.11 4.03 -12.47
N THR A 66 -1.68 2.79 -12.58
CA THR A 66 -2.19 1.70 -11.75
C THR A 66 -1.49 1.68 -10.38
N VAL A 67 -2.08 0.94 -9.45
CA VAL A 67 -1.45 0.71 -8.14
C VAL A 67 -0.09 0.04 -8.33
N MET A 68 -0.02 -0.93 -9.24
CA MET A 68 1.22 -1.62 -9.53
C MET A 68 2.29 -0.68 -10.09
N GLU A 69 1.91 0.21 -11.01
CA GLU A 69 2.83 1.20 -11.57
C GLU A 69 3.35 2.15 -10.51
N LEU A 70 2.50 2.55 -9.55
CA LEU A 70 2.92 3.40 -8.44
C LEU A 70 3.98 2.70 -7.60
N THR A 71 3.74 1.43 -7.28
CA THR A 71 4.67 0.63 -6.49
C THR A 71 6.02 0.49 -7.21
N GLU A 72 5.99 0.27 -8.52
CA GLU A 72 7.22 0.16 -9.32
C GLU A 72 7.96 1.49 -9.42
N LYS A 73 7.24 2.60 -9.58
CA LYS A 73 7.85 3.92 -9.70
C LYS A 73 8.65 4.31 -8.46
N ILE A 74 8.14 3.96 -7.28
CA ILE A 74 8.79 4.28 -6.01
C ILE A 74 9.96 3.33 -5.76
N GLY A 75 9.98 2.21 -6.45
CA GLY A 75 11.04 1.23 -6.35
C GLY A 75 10.69 0.07 -5.45
N LYS A 76 11.58 -0.90 -5.44
CA LYS A 76 11.40 -2.11 -4.64
C LYS A 76 12.02 -1.89 -3.27
N HIS A 77 11.26 -1.30 -2.39
CA HIS A 77 11.71 -1.07 -1.03
C HIS A 77 11.07 -2.09 -0.12
N TYR A 78 11.91 -2.95 0.45
CA TYR A 78 11.48 -3.94 1.41
C TYR A 78 11.84 -3.49 2.80
N ASN A 79 10.91 -3.66 3.73
CA ASN A 79 11.15 -3.43 5.15
C ASN A 79 11.31 -4.79 5.81
N ILE A 80 12.41 -4.98 6.52
CA ILE A 80 12.71 -6.22 7.21
C ILE A 80 12.70 -5.95 8.70
N HIS A 81 11.88 -6.71 9.43
CA HIS A 81 11.76 -6.60 10.87
C HIS A 81 12.22 -7.90 11.48
N ILE A 82 13.26 -7.86 12.30
CA ILE A 82 13.82 -9.06 12.92
C ILE A 82 13.71 -8.94 14.42
N GLN A 83 13.03 -9.90 15.01
CA GLN A 83 12.88 -10.00 16.46
C GLN A 83 13.86 -11.04 16.99
N THR A 84 14.70 -10.64 17.93
CA THR A 84 15.74 -11.49 18.50
C THR A 84 15.67 -11.50 20.01
N ASP A 85 16.53 -12.30 20.63
CA ASP A 85 16.69 -12.34 22.08
C ASP A 85 17.27 -11.03 22.65
N LYS A 86 17.78 -10.16 21.78
CA LYS A 86 18.35 -8.87 22.19
C LYS A 86 17.49 -7.67 21.81
N GLY A 87 16.32 -7.90 21.22
CA GLY A 87 15.39 -6.84 20.83
C GLY A 87 14.96 -6.94 19.38
N THR A 88 14.36 -5.88 18.87
CA THR A 88 13.86 -5.83 17.51
C THR A 88 14.73 -4.90 16.67
N GLU A 89 15.13 -5.36 15.49
CA GLU A 89 15.90 -4.58 14.55
C GLU A 89 15.11 -4.38 13.27
N HIS A 90 15.30 -3.23 12.61
CA HIS A 90 14.63 -2.88 11.37
C HIS A 90 15.66 -2.58 10.30
N TYR A 91 15.44 -3.14 9.12
CA TYR A 91 16.31 -2.92 7.97
C TYR A 91 15.47 -2.56 6.76
N GLN A 92 16.08 -1.84 5.83
CA GLN A 92 15.47 -1.55 4.54
C GLN A 92 16.39 -2.07 3.45
N SER A 93 15.79 -2.60 2.38
CA SER A 93 16.56 -3.19 1.29
C SER A 93 15.81 -3.09 -0.03
N ASP A 94 16.54 -2.93 -1.11
CA ASP A 94 16.02 -3.05 -2.47
C ASP A 94 16.43 -4.40 -3.10
N ASP A 95 17.24 -5.20 -2.40
CA ASP A 95 17.65 -6.54 -2.81
C ASP A 95 17.42 -7.51 -1.66
N ILE A 96 16.18 -8.02 -1.58
CA ILE A 96 15.73 -8.79 -0.42
C ILE A 96 16.53 -10.08 -0.22
N GLY A 97 16.86 -10.78 -1.30
CA GLY A 97 17.58 -12.06 -1.19
C GLY A 97 18.95 -11.91 -0.59
N ASN A 98 19.74 -11.01 -1.14
CA ASN A 98 21.10 -10.78 -0.66
C ASN A 98 21.12 -10.15 0.73
N SER A 99 20.18 -9.23 1.01
CA SER A 99 20.10 -8.60 2.32
C SER A 99 19.72 -9.59 3.42
N LEU A 100 18.74 -10.45 3.17
CA LEU A 100 18.35 -11.47 4.14
C LEU A 100 19.49 -12.43 4.43
N LEU A 101 20.18 -12.88 3.39
CA LEU A 101 21.29 -13.80 3.56
C LEU A 101 22.39 -13.19 4.42
N ALA A 102 22.75 -11.93 4.14
CA ALA A 102 23.79 -11.23 4.90
C ALA A 102 23.38 -11.01 6.36
N ILE A 103 22.14 -10.63 6.59
CA ILE A 103 21.63 -10.35 7.94
C ILE A 103 21.59 -11.64 8.77
N LEU A 104 21.05 -12.72 8.20
CA LEU A 104 20.91 -13.97 8.91
C LEU A 104 22.29 -14.55 9.24
N LYS A 105 23.24 -14.45 8.31
CA LYS A 105 24.60 -14.91 8.53
C LYS A 105 25.28 -14.11 9.64
N HIS A 106 25.09 -12.78 9.66
CA HIS A 106 25.64 -11.92 10.69
C HIS A 106 25.16 -12.31 12.08
N TYR A 107 23.85 -12.57 12.22
CA TYR A 107 23.28 -12.98 13.51
C TYR A 107 23.77 -14.37 13.93
N GLN A 108 23.94 -15.27 12.96
CA GLN A 108 24.47 -16.59 13.24
C GLN A 108 25.91 -16.52 13.79
N GLU A 109 26.74 -15.69 13.18
CA GLU A 109 28.12 -15.48 13.61
C GLU A 109 28.23 -14.87 15.00
N LYS A 110 27.25 -14.02 15.35
CA LYS A 110 27.17 -13.36 16.65
C LYS A 110 26.46 -14.20 17.71
N ASN A 111 25.98 -15.39 17.35
CA ASN A 111 25.20 -16.27 18.23
C ASN A 111 23.95 -15.58 18.79
N ILE A 112 23.32 -14.73 17.99
CA ILE A 112 22.07 -14.08 18.35
C ILE A 112 20.91 -14.96 17.86
N ILE A 113 19.96 -15.23 18.75
CA ILE A 113 18.82 -16.08 18.43
C ILE A 113 17.73 -15.26 17.77
N ILE A 114 17.29 -15.68 16.59
CA ILE A 114 16.21 -15.02 15.85
C ILE A 114 14.90 -15.69 16.23
N HIS A 115 13.94 -14.89 16.71
CA HIS A 115 12.61 -15.37 17.09
C HIS A 115 11.60 -15.22 15.97
N ASP A 116 11.72 -14.17 15.16
CA ASP A 116 10.78 -13.89 14.07
C ASP A 116 11.41 -13.00 13.03
N VAL A 117 11.02 -13.21 11.77
CA VAL A 117 11.43 -12.38 10.64
C VAL A 117 10.18 -12.02 9.84
N GLN A 118 9.97 -10.73 9.64
CA GLN A 118 8.87 -10.23 8.81
C GLN A 118 9.44 -9.35 7.70
N VAL A 119 8.95 -9.56 6.49
CA VAL A 119 9.34 -8.78 5.32
C VAL A 119 8.08 -8.23 4.67
N ASP A 120 8.06 -6.90 4.43
CA ASP A 120 6.97 -6.29 3.71
C ASP A 120 7.50 -5.24 2.73
N ARG A 121 6.65 -4.84 1.79
CA ARG A 121 6.99 -3.82 0.79
C ARG A 121 6.50 -2.43 1.17
N GLY A 122 5.91 -2.31 2.34
CA GLY A 122 5.23 -1.09 2.71
C GLY A 122 3.84 -1.02 2.10
N SER A 123 3.07 -0.06 2.52
CA SER A 123 1.69 0.12 2.07
C SER A 123 1.60 1.20 0.99
N LEU A 124 0.48 1.21 0.28
CA LEU A 124 0.18 2.29 -0.66
C LEU A 124 0.16 3.64 0.05
N GLU A 125 -0.28 3.68 1.31
CA GLU A 125 -0.28 4.89 2.11
C GLU A 125 1.13 5.45 2.29
N GLN A 126 2.12 4.60 2.56
CA GLN A 126 3.50 5.03 2.69
C GLN A 126 4.02 5.60 1.37
N HIS A 127 3.67 4.99 0.26
CA HIS A 127 4.05 5.47 -1.07
C HIS A 127 3.39 6.82 -1.37
N PHE A 128 2.12 6.95 -1.01
CA PHE A 128 1.39 8.21 -1.17
C PHE A 128 2.04 9.34 -0.38
N LEU A 129 2.36 9.09 0.89
CA LEU A 129 3.01 10.10 1.75
C LEU A 129 4.36 10.53 1.18
N LYS A 130 5.10 9.59 0.60
CA LYS A 130 6.38 9.87 0.00
C LYS A 130 6.24 10.84 -1.19
N ILE A 131 5.26 10.59 -2.05
CA ILE A 131 4.97 11.46 -3.20
C ILE A 131 4.48 12.83 -2.73
N ALA A 132 3.60 12.86 -1.73
CA ALA A 132 3.04 14.10 -1.20
C ALA A 132 4.12 15.00 -0.58
N LYS A 133 5.19 14.40 -0.03
CA LYS A 133 6.31 15.15 0.54
C LYS A 133 7.36 15.54 -0.50
N GLY A 134 7.22 15.08 -1.74
CA GLY A 134 8.18 15.36 -2.80
C GLY A 134 9.44 14.50 -2.73
N GLU A 135 9.37 13.40 -2.02
CA GLU A 135 10.52 12.50 -1.87
C GLU A 135 10.62 11.43 -2.95
#